data_7bec1ed68a1a4e5d542096a35dc520ca
#
_entry.id   7bec1ed68a1a4e5d542096a35dc520ca
#
_cell.length_a   1.000
_cell.length_b   1.000
_cell.length_c   1.000
_cell.angle_alpha   90.00
_cell.angle_beta   90.00
_cell.angle_gamma   90.00
#
_symmetry.space_group_name_H-M   'P 1'
#
loop_
_entity.id
_entity.type
_entity.pdbx_description
1 polymer ?
#
loop_
_entity_poly.entity_id
_entity_poly.type
_entity_poly.pdbx_seq_one_letter_code
_entity_poly.pdbx_strand_id
1 'polypeptide(L)'
;MATFFPKHTGELRLREPKAFRRFSYSLVEMAIVTGVLVRLYRVVILTHGSNNWLYLGMSFTLGTIFLLGMATAHLASFPLQQYLWRAPAFALIEVAAEMATSALLIALGREPNGTVRAHWDDWFGLARNALLIRGLSIILWGLVLGAVVYLVRRTIVHEDKEPNGAAAS
;
A
#
# COMPACT_ATOMS: atom_id res chain seq x y z
N MET A 1 9.51 9.43 28.08
CA MET A 1 8.92 9.81 26.78
C MET A 1 8.58 8.55 26.00
N ALA A 2 7.32 8.39 25.60
CA ALA A 2 6.89 7.19 24.86
C ALA A 2 7.48 7.26 23.44
N THR A 3 8.38 6.33 23.11
CA THR A 3 8.92 6.18 21.75
C THR A 3 7.84 5.59 20.87
N PHE A 4 7.24 6.43 20.03
CA PHE A 4 6.15 6.09 19.12
C PHE A 4 6.61 5.17 17.95
N PHE A 5 7.84 4.66 17.94
CA PHE A 5 8.44 3.89 16.86
C PHE A 5 8.99 2.52 17.30
N PRO A 6 9.19 1.60 16.41
CA PRO A 6 9.10 0.14 16.50
C PRO A 6 10.01 -0.63 17.45
N LYS A 7 10.67 -0.03 18.42
CA LYS A 7 11.23 -0.80 19.55
C LYS A 7 10.14 -1.54 20.30
N HIS A 8 8.94 -0.92 20.41
CA HIS A 8 7.79 -1.54 21.08
C HIS A 8 7.13 -2.67 20.27
N THR A 9 7.17 -2.62 18.94
CA THR A 9 6.62 -3.73 18.14
C THR A 9 7.42 -5.02 18.27
N GLY A 10 8.73 -4.93 18.49
CA GLY A 10 9.56 -6.10 18.80
C GLY A 10 9.25 -6.70 20.18
N GLU A 11 9.09 -5.84 21.19
CA GLU A 11 8.79 -6.26 22.55
C GLU A 11 7.34 -6.75 22.71
N LEU A 12 6.36 -6.11 22.06
CA LEU A 12 4.98 -6.58 21.99
C LEU A 12 4.87 -7.93 21.27
N ARG A 13 5.68 -8.13 20.21
CA ARG A 13 5.76 -9.40 19.49
C ARG A 13 6.31 -10.53 20.33
N LEU A 14 7.22 -10.23 21.24
CA LEU A 14 7.79 -11.19 22.20
C LEU A 14 6.83 -11.46 23.39
N ARG A 15 6.05 -10.47 23.80
CA ARG A 15 5.14 -10.57 24.94
C ARG A 15 3.79 -11.21 24.61
N GLU A 16 3.25 -10.97 23.41
CA GLU A 16 1.98 -11.54 22.96
C GLU A 16 2.03 -12.02 21.50
N PRO A 17 2.76 -13.11 21.19
CA PRO A 17 2.92 -13.57 19.82
C PRO A 17 1.62 -14.01 19.16
N LYS A 18 0.60 -14.37 19.95
CA LYS A 18 -0.71 -14.84 19.43
C LYS A 18 -1.64 -13.70 19.00
N ALA A 19 -1.64 -12.57 19.71
CA ALA A 19 -2.47 -11.42 19.35
C ALA A 19 -1.98 -10.72 18.08
N PHE A 20 -0.66 -10.55 17.94
CA PHE A 20 -0.05 -9.93 16.76
C PHE A 20 -0.13 -10.82 15.51
N ARG A 21 -0.14 -12.13 15.67
CA ARG A 21 -0.30 -13.10 14.57
C ARG A 21 -1.70 -13.06 13.95
N ARG A 22 -2.71 -12.58 14.67
CA ARG A 22 -4.07 -12.38 14.14
C ARG A 22 -4.18 -11.17 13.22
N PHE A 23 -3.30 -10.19 13.32
CA PHE A 23 -3.31 -8.97 12.50
C PHE A 23 -2.20 -8.90 11.44
N SER A 24 -1.17 -9.76 11.51
CA SER A 24 -0.16 -9.84 10.46
C SER A 24 -0.64 -10.79 9.36
N TYR A 25 -1.46 -10.28 8.47
CA TYR A 25 -1.70 -10.96 7.20
C TYR A 25 -0.38 -11.18 6.48
N SER A 26 -0.24 -12.33 5.82
CA SER A 26 0.92 -12.56 4.97
C SER A 26 0.97 -11.49 3.88
N LEU A 27 2.16 -11.22 3.33
CA LEU A 27 2.32 -10.29 2.21
C LEU A 27 1.34 -10.61 1.08
N VAL A 28 1.18 -11.88 0.79
CA VAL A 28 0.30 -12.39 -0.28
C VAL A 28 -1.17 -12.09 0.01
N GLU A 29 -1.63 -12.38 1.22
CA GLU A 29 -3.04 -12.14 1.62
C GLU A 29 -3.38 -10.64 1.56
N MET A 30 -2.53 -9.78 2.14
CA MET A 30 -2.74 -8.34 2.12
C MET A 30 -2.73 -7.78 0.69
N ALA A 31 -1.79 -8.20 -0.14
CA ALA A 31 -1.71 -7.73 -1.52
C ALA A 31 -2.90 -8.21 -2.36
N ILE A 32 -3.33 -9.46 -2.21
CA ILE A 32 -4.51 -9.99 -2.92
C ILE A 32 -5.78 -9.22 -2.51
N VAL A 33 -6.03 -9.10 -1.20
CA VAL A 33 -7.21 -8.38 -0.70
C VAL A 33 -7.21 -6.93 -1.18
N THR A 34 -6.04 -6.28 -1.17
CA THR A 34 -5.90 -4.89 -1.64
C THR A 34 -6.24 -4.79 -3.12
N GLY A 35 -5.67 -5.64 -3.98
CA GLY A 35 -5.92 -5.62 -5.43
C GLY A 35 -7.39 -5.88 -5.79
N VAL A 36 -8.01 -6.86 -5.13
CA VAL A 36 -9.44 -7.14 -5.30
C VAL A 36 -10.30 -5.95 -4.90
N LEU A 37 -10.06 -5.37 -3.71
CA LEU A 37 -10.85 -4.24 -3.20
C LEU A 37 -10.66 -2.99 -4.05
N VAL A 38 -9.44 -2.67 -4.46
CA VAL A 38 -9.14 -1.52 -5.34
C VAL A 38 -9.88 -1.68 -6.67
N ARG A 39 -9.90 -2.89 -7.23
CA ARG A 39 -10.62 -3.14 -8.49
C ARG A 39 -12.13 -2.99 -8.33
N LEU A 40 -12.73 -3.63 -7.33
CA LEU A 40 -14.16 -3.53 -7.06
C LEU A 40 -14.59 -2.08 -6.74
N TYR A 41 -13.80 -1.36 -5.95
CA TYR A 41 -14.04 0.05 -5.68
C TYR A 41 -14.08 0.89 -6.97
N ARG A 42 -13.12 0.67 -7.87
CA ARG A 42 -13.09 1.35 -9.17
C ARG A 42 -14.31 1.03 -10.04
N VAL A 43 -14.74 -0.23 -10.03
CA VAL A 43 -15.97 -0.63 -10.74
C VAL A 43 -17.18 0.13 -10.21
N VAL A 44 -17.35 0.21 -8.90
CA VAL A 44 -18.46 0.93 -8.27
C VAL A 44 -18.44 2.42 -8.67
N ILE A 45 -17.28 3.07 -8.63
CA ILE A 45 -17.15 4.48 -9.02
C ILE A 45 -17.52 4.70 -10.48
N LEU A 46 -17.03 3.86 -11.39
CA LEU A 46 -17.26 4.04 -12.83
C LEU A 46 -18.68 3.66 -13.25
N THR A 47 -19.35 2.77 -12.52
CA THR A 47 -20.71 2.31 -12.87
C THR A 47 -21.82 3.12 -12.19
N HIS A 48 -21.59 3.64 -11.00
CA HIS A 48 -22.62 4.32 -10.20
C HIS A 48 -22.27 5.78 -9.88
N GLY A 49 -21.08 6.22 -10.24
CA GLY A 49 -20.61 7.56 -9.96
C GLY A 49 -21.07 8.62 -10.97
N SER A 50 -20.84 9.87 -10.63
CA SER A 50 -21.06 11.01 -11.52
C SER A 50 -19.92 11.14 -12.52
N ASN A 51 -20.22 11.53 -13.77
CA ASN A 51 -19.23 11.89 -14.79
C ASN A 51 -18.52 13.24 -14.52
N ASN A 52 -18.79 13.87 -13.36
CA ASN A 52 -18.11 15.08 -12.95
C ASN A 52 -16.63 14.79 -12.69
N TRP A 53 -15.73 15.53 -13.32
CA TRP A 53 -14.28 15.37 -13.18
C TRP A 53 -13.82 15.52 -11.72
N LEU A 54 -14.46 16.38 -10.94
CA LEU A 54 -14.15 16.57 -9.52
C LEU A 54 -14.48 15.30 -8.70
N TYR A 55 -15.65 14.71 -8.94
CA TYR A 55 -16.05 13.47 -8.31
C TYR A 55 -15.07 12.33 -8.64
N LEU A 56 -14.74 12.17 -9.92
CA LEU A 56 -13.79 11.16 -10.36
C LEU A 56 -12.40 11.39 -9.73
N GLY A 57 -11.91 12.63 -9.75
CA GLY A 57 -10.62 12.98 -9.16
C GLY A 57 -10.56 12.66 -7.65
N MET A 58 -11.57 13.06 -6.88
CA MET A 58 -11.66 12.76 -5.45
C MET A 58 -11.74 11.25 -5.19
N SER A 59 -12.55 10.54 -5.95
CA SER A 59 -12.73 9.10 -5.79
C SER A 59 -11.46 8.32 -6.14
N PHE A 60 -10.75 8.67 -7.21
CA PHE A 60 -9.46 8.05 -7.54
C PHE A 60 -8.38 8.37 -6.51
N THR A 61 -8.38 9.60 -5.97
CA THR A 61 -7.48 9.99 -4.88
C THR A 61 -7.73 9.14 -3.63
N LEU A 62 -8.99 8.95 -3.24
CA LEU A 62 -9.35 8.10 -2.11
C LEU A 62 -8.93 6.64 -2.31
N GLY A 63 -9.12 6.10 -3.51
CA GLY A 63 -8.65 4.75 -3.87
C GLY A 63 -7.12 4.63 -3.78
N THR A 64 -6.39 5.67 -4.18
CA THR A 64 -4.93 5.72 -4.06
C THR A 64 -4.49 5.81 -2.61
N ILE A 65 -5.14 6.62 -1.79
CA ILE A 65 -4.87 6.70 -0.34
C ILE A 65 -5.10 5.34 0.33
N PHE A 66 -6.18 4.65 -0.03
CA PHE A 66 -6.45 3.30 0.48
C PHE A 66 -5.32 2.33 0.08
N LEU A 67 -4.94 2.30 -1.19
CA LEU A 67 -3.86 1.46 -1.71
C LEU A 67 -2.53 1.68 -0.95
N LEU A 68 -2.12 2.94 -0.85
CA LEU A 68 -0.88 3.32 -0.17
C LEU A 68 -0.96 3.09 1.33
N GLY A 69 -2.14 3.26 1.94
CA GLY A 69 -2.40 2.93 3.34
C GLY A 69 -2.21 1.44 3.62
N MET A 70 -2.72 0.56 2.76
CA MET A 70 -2.53 -0.89 2.87
C MET A 70 -1.07 -1.30 2.70
N ALA A 71 -0.37 -0.72 1.72
CA ALA A 71 1.06 -0.92 1.54
C ALA A 71 1.86 -0.45 2.77
N THR A 72 1.51 0.72 3.34
CA THR A 72 2.13 1.24 4.56
C THR A 72 1.90 0.30 5.75
N ALA A 73 0.67 -0.14 5.96
CA ALA A 73 0.32 -1.07 7.05
C ALA A 73 1.12 -2.38 6.96
N HIS A 74 1.34 -2.87 5.73
CA HIS A 74 2.19 -4.04 5.52
C HIS A 74 3.66 -3.73 5.81
N LEU A 75 4.23 -2.69 5.18
CA LEU A 75 5.66 -2.37 5.27
C LEU A 75 6.06 -1.96 6.68
N ALA A 76 5.23 -1.19 7.40
CA ALA A 76 5.51 -0.73 8.76
C ALA A 76 5.77 -1.87 9.77
N SER A 77 5.27 -3.07 9.48
CA SER A 77 5.49 -4.26 10.31
C SER A 77 6.87 -4.91 10.14
N PHE A 78 7.72 -4.39 9.23
CA PHE A 78 9.00 -5.00 8.88
C PHE A 78 10.17 -4.02 8.99
N PRO A 79 11.42 -4.53 9.14
CA PRO A 79 12.60 -3.68 9.15
C PRO A 79 12.87 -3.06 7.77
N LEU A 80 13.47 -1.85 7.74
CA LEU A 80 13.74 -1.07 6.53
C LEU A 80 14.44 -1.84 5.41
N GLN A 81 15.39 -2.71 5.77
CA GLN A 81 16.14 -3.54 4.80
C GLN A 81 15.23 -4.42 3.95
N GLN A 82 14.05 -4.77 4.47
CA GLN A 82 13.09 -5.60 3.75
C GLN A 82 12.18 -4.82 2.80
N TYR A 83 12.14 -3.48 2.89
CA TYR A 83 11.29 -2.66 2.03
C TYR A 83 11.66 -2.79 0.56
N LEU A 84 12.97 -2.92 0.25
CA LEU A 84 13.47 -3.01 -1.12
C LEU A 84 12.89 -4.19 -1.92
N TRP A 85 12.62 -5.31 -1.26
CA TRP A 85 12.03 -6.46 -1.95
C TRP A 85 10.53 -6.63 -1.66
N ARG A 86 10.06 -6.20 -0.47
CA ARG A 86 8.65 -6.33 -0.09
C ARG A 86 7.74 -5.39 -0.86
N ALA A 87 8.16 -4.15 -1.12
CA ALA A 87 7.36 -3.21 -1.87
C ALA A 87 7.15 -3.67 -3.33
N PRO A 88 8.19 -4.08 -4.09
CA PRO A 88 7.98 -4.67 -5.42
C PRO A 88 7.16 -5.96 -5.40
N ALA A 89 7.39 -6.85 -4.42
CA ALA A 89 6.62 -8.09 -4.30
C ALA A 89 5.14 -7.80 -4.01
N PHE A 90 4.85 -6.87 -3.09
CA PHE A 90 3.49 -6.42 -2.82
C PHE A 90 2.83 -5.84 -4.07
N ALA A 91 3.53 -4.97 -4.80
CA ALA A 91 3.04 -4.35 -6.02
C ALA A 91 2.69 -5.38 -7.10
N LEU A 92 3.57 -6.37 -7.32
CA LEU A 92 3.33 -7.42 -8.32
C LEU A 92 2.13 -8.29 -7.97
N ILE A 93 1.99 -8.70 -6.71
CA ILE A 93 0.88 -9.55 -6.27
C ILE A 93 -0.43 -8.75 -6.29
N GLU A 94 -0.40 -7.49 -5.85
CA GLU A 94 -1.56 -6.59 -5.88
C GLU A 94 -2.07 -6.40 -7.31
N VAL A 95 -1.18 -6.03 -8.24
CA VAL A 95 -1.54 -5.85 -9.67
C VAL A 95 -2.03 -7.16 -10.28
N ALA A 96 -1.42 -8.31 -9.96
CA ALA A 96 -1.89 -9.60 -10.43
C ALA A 96 -3.30 -9.91 -9.92
N ALA A 97 -3.61 -9.63 -8.65
CA ALA A 97 -4.94 -9.81 -8.07
C ALA A 97 -5.97 -8.84 -8.68
N GLU A 98 -5.58 -7.57 -8.92
CA GLU A 98 -6.41 -6.61 -9.63
C GLU A 98 -6.75 -7.10 -11.04
N MET A 99 -5.74 -7.60 -11.77
CA MET A 99 -5.93 -8.10 -13.13
C MET A 99 -6.72 -9.39 -13.20
N ALA A 100 -6.55 -10.30 -12.26
CA ALA A 100 -7.40 -11.49 -12.14
C ALA A 100 -8.86 -11.12 -11.88
N THR A 101 -9.10 -10.14 -11.00
CA THR A 101 -10.45 -9.61 -10.74
C THR A 101 -11.04 -8.96 -12.00
N SER A 102 -10.23 -8.17 -12.74
CA SER A 102 -10.64 -7.58 -14.01
C SER A 102 -11.02 -8.65 -15.05
N ALA A 103 -10.21 -9.70 -15.20
CA ALA A 103 -10.51 -10.80 -16.11
C ALA A 103 -11.85 -11.47 -15.77
N LEU A 104 -12.10 -11.71 -14.47
CA LEU A 104 -13.38 -12.23 -14.02
C LEU A 104 -14.55 -11.30 -14.35
N LEU A 105 -14.38 -9.99 -14.15
CA LEU A 105 -15.40 -8.99 -14.44
C LEU A 105 -15.68 -8.85 -15.94
N ILE A 106 -14.66 -8.98 -16.79
CA ILE A 106 -14.83 -9.04 -18.27
C ILE A 106 -15.62 -10.28 -18.64
N ALA A 107 -15.28 -11.45 -18.09
CA ALA A 107 -16.02 -12.69 -18.35
C ALA A 107 -17.51 -12.60 -17.94
N LEU A 108 -17.80 -11.84 -16.89
CA LEU A 108 -19.17 -11.57 -16.42
C LEU A 108 -19.85 -10.40 -17.16
N GLY A 109 -19.17 -9.72 -18.10
CA GLY A 109 -19.66 -8.55 -18.80
C GLY A 109 -19.91 -7.34 -17.89
N ARG A 110 -19.18 -7.23 -16.78
CA ARG A 110 -19.35 -6.19 -15.75
C ARG A 110 -18.15 -5.24 -15.58
N GLU A 111 -17.06 -5.46 -16.33
CA GLU A 111 -15.88 -4.60 -16.25
C GLU A 111 -16.14 -3.28 -16.98
N PRO A 112 -16.06 -2.12 -16.30
CA PRO A 112 -16.18 -0.82 -16.96
C PRO A 112 -14.84 -0.35 -17.52
N ASN A 113 -14.88 0.26 -18.71
CA ASN A 113 -13.77 0.98 -19.31
C ASN A 113 -14.25 2.41 -19.65
N GLY A 114 -14.17 3.32 -18.67
CA GLY A 114 -14.81 4.63 -18.78
C GLY A 114 -16.33 4.52 -18.88
N THR A 115 -16.91 4.97 -19.98
CA THR A 115 -18.36 4.93 -20.25
C THR A 115 -18.81 3.64 -20.96
N VAL A 116 -17.89 2.77 -21.35
CA VAL A 116 -18.12 1.54 -22.11
C VAL A 116 -17.65 0.34 -21.30
N ARG A 117 -18.21 -0.83 -21.57
CA ARG A 117 -17.73 -2.09 -20.96
C ARG A 117 -16.46 -2.53 -21.67
N ALA A 118 -15.48 -2.97 -20.89
CA ALA A 118 -14.24 -3.52 -21.42
C ALA A 118 -14.45 -4.91 -22.03
N HIS A 119 -13.75 -5.17 -23.13
CA HIS A 119 -13.63 -6.46 -23.80
C HIS A 119 -12.26 -7.09 -23.54
N TRP A 120 -12.09 -8.34 -23.98
CA TRP A 120 -10.81 -9.04 -23.80
C TRP A 120 -9.63 -8.36 -24.51
N ASP A 121 -9.89 -7.68 -25.61
CA ASP A 121 -8.86 -6.92 -26.35
C ASP A 121 -8.31 -5.75 -25.53
N ASP A 122 -9.11 -5.20 -24.61
CA ASP A 122 -8.70 -4.10 -23.73
C ASP A 122 -7.84 -4.58 -22.56
N TRP A 123 -7.88 -5.88 -22.22
CA TRP A 123 -7.28 -6.42 -21.01
C TRP A 123 -5.78 -6.15 -20.91
N PHE A 124 -5.04 -6.26 -22.01
CA PHE A 124 -3.60 -5.97 -22.02
C PHE A 124 -3.30 -4.50 -21.72
N GLY A 125 -4.10 -3.58 -22.28
CA GLY A 125 -4.01 -2.15 -21.96
C GLY A 125 -4.30 -1.84 -20.49
N LEU A 126 -5.31 -2.49 -19.93
CA LEU A 126 -5.64 -2.39 -18.50
C LEU A 126 -4.51 -2.92 -17.62
N ALA A 127 -3.91 -4.07 -17.97
CA ALA A 127 -2.78 -4.67 -17.27
C ALA A 127 -1.55 -3.75 -17.27
N ARG A 128 -1.19 -3.22 -18.44
CA ARG A 128 -0.08 -2.28 -18.56
C ARG A 128 -0.29 -1.03 -17.70
N ASN A 129 -1.48 -0.45 -17.74
CA ASN A 129 -1.80 0.74 -16.94
C ASN A 129 -1.80 0.45 -15.45
N ALA A 130 -2.33 -0.70 -15.02
CA ALA A 130 -2.27 -1.12 -13.63
C ALA A 130 -0.82 -1.28 -13.16
N LEU A 131 0.02 -1.96 -13.94
CA LEU A 131 1.43 -2.16 -13.60
C LEU A 131 2.20 -0.83 -13.51
N LEU A 132 2.05 0.05 -14.51
CA LEU A 132 2.79 1.31 -14.57
C LEU A 132 2.30 2.31 -13.51
N ILE A 133 1.00 2.48 -13.33
CA ILE A 133 0.48 3.49 -12.41
C ILE A 133 0.50 2.98 -10.99
N ARG A 134 -0.09 1.83 -10.69
CA ARG A 134 -0.20 1.30 -9.33
C ARG A 134 1.07 0.65 -8.85
N GLY A 135 1.63 -0.24 -9.65
CA GLY A 135 2.87 -0.93 -9.29
C GLY A 135 4.00 0.05 -9.01
N LEU A 136 4.20 1.03 -9.91
CA LEU A 136 5.20 2.07 -9.73
C LEU A 136 4.88 2.97 -8.52
N SER A 137 3.60 3.34 -8.30
CA SER A 137 3.20 4.14 -7.14
C SER A 137 3.52 3.45 -5.81
N ILE A 138 3.28 2.14 -5.70
CA ILE A 138 3.58 1.36 -4.50
C ILE A 138 5.10 1.30 -4.26
N ILE A 139 5.89 1.08 -5.31
CA ILE A 139 7.34 1.01 -5.21
C ILE A 139 7.92 2.37 -4.77
N LEU A 140 7.51 3.45 -5.43
CA LEU A 140 7.94 4.81 -5.09
C LEU A 140 7.53 5.17 -3.65
N TRP A 141 6.30 4.83 -3.26
CA TRP A 141 5.83 5.03 -1.89
C TRP A 141 6.67 4.27 -0.87
N GLY A 142 7.00 3.01 -1.15
CA GLY A 142 7.90 2.21 -0.30
C GLY A 142 9.27 2.86 -0.12
N LEU A 143 9.84 3.46 -1.17
CA LEU A 143 11.09 4.22 -1.10
C LEU A 143 10.94 5.49 -0.26
N VAL A 144 9.88 6.27 -0.47
CA VAL A 144 9.58 7.47 0.32
C VAL A 144 9.41 7.13 1.80
N LEU A 145 8.62 6.11 2.10
CA LEU A 145 8.39 5.64 3.47
C LEU A 145 9.71 5.19 4.11
N GLY A 146 10.54 4.45 3.37
CA GLY A 146 11.86 4.04 3.80
C GLY A 146 12.78 5.23 4.12
N ALA A 147 12.80 6.24 3.26
CA ALA A 147 13.57 7.47 3.47
C ALA A 147 13.08 8.24 4.71
N VAL A 148 11.78 8.42 4.88
CA VAL A 148 11.19 9.08 6.05
C VAL A 148 11.58 8.37 7.34
N VAL A 149 11.39 7.05 7.41
CA VAL A 149 11.75 6.26 8.60
C VAL A 149 13.25 6.32 8.89
N TYR A 150 14.09 6.31 7.85
CA TYR A 150 15.54 6.47 8.00
C TYR A 150 15.91 7.84 8.59
N LEU A 151 15.34 8.92 8.06
CA LEU A 151 15.60 10.29 8.54
C LEU A 151 15.15 10.47 9.99
N VAL A 152 13.94 10.03 10.32
CA VAL A 152 13.41 10.10 11.69
C VAL A 152 14.29 9.33 12.68
N ARG A 153 14.79 8.15 12.30
CA ARG A 153 15.74 7.41 13.16
C ARG A 153 17.05 8.14 13.36
N ARG A 154 17.55 8.79 12.31
CA ARG A 154 18.79 9.55 12.38
C ARG A 154 18.69 10.77 13.32
N THR A 155 17.57 11.51 13.28
CA THR A 155 17.35 12.68 14.16
C THR A 155 17.24 12.27 15.62
N ILE A 156 16.48 11.20 15.95
CA ILE A 156 16.33 10.72 17.31
C ILE A 156 17.67 10.26 17.92
N VAL A 157 18.51 9.58 17.14
CA VAL A 157 19.83 9.11 17.62
C VAL A 157 20.80 10.28 17.87
N HIS A 158 20.63 11.42 17.19
CA HIS A 158 21.46 12.61 17.46
C HIS A 158 21.06 13.33 18.74
N GLU A 159 19.76 13.42 19.07
CA GLU A 159 19.30 14.05 20.31
C GLU A 159 19.75 13.29 21.57
N ASP A 160 19.83 11.97 21.52
CA ASP A 160 20.30 11.16 22.66
C ASP A 160 21.81 11.31 22.95
N LYS A 161 22.58 11.93 22.06
CA LYS A 161 24.05 12.11 22.24
C LYS A 161 24.44 13.45 22.85
N GLU A 162 23.56 14.44 22.89
CA GLU A 162 23.88 15.78 23.40
C GLU A 162 23.58 16.12 24.88
N PRO A 163 22.91 15.31 25.72
CA PRO A 163 22.51 15.80 27.06
C PRO A 163 23.58 15.75 28.14
N ASN A 164 24.76 15.23 27.93
CA ASN A 164 25.75 15.05 29.01
C ASN A 164 26.99 15.95 28.98
N GLY A 165 27.06 16.94 28.07
CA GLY A 165 28.21 17.86 27.99
C GLY A 165 28.07 19.17 28.78
N ALA A 166 26.86 19.56 29.21
CA ALA A 166 26.60 20.90 29.77
C ALA A 166 26.45 20.96 31.31
N ALA A 167 26.60 19.84 31.99
CA ALA A 167 26.45 19.80 33.47
C ALA A 167 27.77 19.63 34.27
N ALA A 168 28.91 19.82 33.61
CA ALA A 168 30.23 19.70 34.22
C ALA A 168 31.10 20.96 33.96
N SER A 169 30.57 22.16 34.24
CA SER A 169 31.38 23.39 34.37
C SER A 169 30.88 24.24 35.52
#